data_6fcf3a09d97d94f4b83fe032442a4a23
#
_entry.id   6fcf3a09d97d94f4b83fe032442a4a23
#
_cell.length_a   1.000
_cell.length_b   1.000
_cell.length_c   1.000
_cell.angle_alpha   90.00
_cell.angle_beta   90.00
_cell.angle_gamma   90.00
#
_symmetry.space_group_name_H-M   'P 1'
#
loop_
_entity.id
_entity.type
_entity.pdbx_description
1 polymer ?
#
loop_
_entity_poly.entity_id
_entity_poly.type
_entity_poly.pdbx_seq_one_letter_code
_entity_poly.pdbx_strand_id
1 'polypeptide(L)'
;MPFRFAALKITYGHVTGPALEDSSSGVKKEMTEAKEQQLTNAFSTAGKEHGYDNVSAEYSAFKEFKVKWRRSCGWAEFEVSDYMNDAPQAVLNGVAETIFSRISRQTRKGYPKEMLEWLASDEFVKRKQPIYLARARNLTRTPIGEHLDLRDSYQRLVDMGLVTKDNDIVITWTKQPNVKRVGYCSVLMKVIAISSVFDTKEIPAFVTDYILYHELIHLNKGFDPFGERHGIDFQALEQMYPKHSEAEEWLKRLRLFI
;
A
#
# COMPACT_ATOMS: atom_id res chain seq x y z
N MET A 1 13.45 -10.69 -10.28
CA MET A 1 12.89 -10.87 -8.92
C MET A 1 11.79 -9.86 -8.72
N PRO A 2 10.60 -10.24 -8.27
CA PRO A 2 9.46 -9.33 -8.19
C PRO A 2 9.66 -8.31 -7.06
N PHE A 3 9.43 -7.06 -7.39
CA PHE A 3 9.31 -5.97 -6.43
C PHE A 3 8.19 -6.29 -5.43
N ARG A 4 8.45 -6.12 -4.13
CA ARG A 4 7.45 -6.34 -3.08
C ARG A 4 6.60 -5.07 -2.92
N PHE A 5 5.37 -5.12 -3.36
CA PHE A 5 4.40 -4.03 -3.20
C PHE A 5 3.41 -4.32 -2.07
N ALA A 6 2.85 -3.22 -1.51
CA ALA A 6 1.82 -3.26 -0.49
C ALA A 6 0.46 -3.62 -1.08
N ALA A 7 0.28 -4.88 -1.43
CA ALA A 7 -1.05 -5.47 -1.40
C ALA A 7 -1.45 -5.67 0.05
N LEU A 8 -2.75 -5.81 0.35
CA LEU A 8 -3.21 -6.21 1.67
C LEU A 8 -2.37 -7.41 2.13
N LYS A 9 -1.33 -7.12 2.92
CA LYS A 9 -0.41 -8.15 3.40
C LYS A 9 -1.09 -8.94 4.48
N ILE A 10 -1.43 -10.15 4.14
CA ILE A 10 -1.89 -11.15 5.07
C ILE A 10 -0.65 -11.88 5.58
N THR A 11 -0.27 -11.66 6.83
CA THR A 11 0.94 -12.28 7.41
C THR A 11 0.62 -13.02 8.71
N TYR A 12 1.19 -14.22 8.86
CA TYR A 12 1.29 -14.90 10.14
C TYR A 12 2.32 -14.18 11.03
N GLY A 13 2.01 -13.89 12.29
CA GLY A 13 2.92 -13.24 13.21
C GLY A 13 2.96 -13.91 14.57
N HIS A 14 4.17 -14.16 15.08
CA HIS A 14 4.43 -14.43 16.51
C HIS A 14 4.46 -13.10 17.29
N VAL A 15 3.96 -13.12 18.51
CA VAL A 15 3.75 -11.95 19.38
C VAL A 15 4.92 -11.75 20.32
N THR A 16 5.29 -10.48 20.56
CA THR A 16 6.03 -10.05 21.74
C THR A 16 5.47 -8.71 22.25
N GLY A 17 5.03 -8.69 23.52
CA GLY A 17 5.05 -7.62 24.51
C GLY A 17 4.11 -6.40 24.40
N PRO A 18 3.71 -5.83 25.55
CA PRO A 18 2.68 -4.79 25.66
C PRO A 18 3.25 -3.37 25.50
N ALA A 19 2.41 -2.46 24.98
CA ALA A 19 2.70 -1.03 24.90
C ALA A 19 1.89 -0.24 25.95
N LEU A 20 2.50 0.84 26.44
CA LEU A 20 2.04 1.70 27.52
C LEU A 20 0.85 2.59 27.10
N GLU A 21 -0.07 2.78 28.02
CA GLU A 21 -1.26 3.63 27.90
C GLU A 21 -0.91 5.12 28.12
N ASP A 22 -1.54 5.98 27.31
CA ASP A 22 -1.61 7.42 27.55
C ASP A 22 -3.07 7.89 27.53
N SER A 23 -3.45 8.63 28.56
CA SER A 23 -4.82 8.99 28.90
C SER A 23 -5.21 10.34 28.31
N SER A 24 -6.14 10.36 27.33
CA SER A 24 -6.83 11.59 26.93
C SER A 24 -8.32 11.38 26.63
N SER A 25 -9.14 12.01 27.48
CA SER A 25 -10.56 12.42 27.36
C SER A 25 -11.62 11.36 26.96
N GLY A 26 -12.64 11.24 27.83
CA GLY A 26 -13.74 10.26 27.76
C GLY A 26 -14.46 10.14 26.41
N VAL A 27 -14.72 11.22 25.69
CA VAL A 27 -15.45 11.21 24.40
C VAL A 27 -14.64 10.53 23.29
N LYS A 28 -13.31 10.69 23.25
CA LYS A 28 -12.46 9.97 22.29
C LYS A 28 -12.42 8.49 22.61
N LYS A 29 -12.47 8.12 23.89
CA LYS A 29 -12.45 6.72 24.33
C LYS A 29 -13.75 6.02 23.93
N GLU A 30 -14.91 6.61 24.16
CA GLU A 30 -16.21 6.08 23.76
C GLU A 30 -16.34 5.89 22.23
N MET A 31 -15.88 6.87 21.44
CA MET A 31 -15.86 6.74 19.98
C MET A 31 -14.93 5.65 19.49
N THR A 32 -13.80 5.44 20.16
CA THR A 32 -12.86 4.36 19.82
C THR A 32 -13.46 3.00 20.15
N GLU A 33 -14.05 2.85 21.33
CA GLU A 33 -14.73 1.62 21.78
C GLU A 33 -15.88 1.24 20.83
N ALA A 34 -16.70 2.21 20.41
CA ALA A 34 -17.79 1.98 19.47
C ALA A 34 -17.29 1.46 18.10
N LYS A 35 -16.19 2.00 17.60
CA LYS A 35 -15.58 1.57 16.33
C LYS A 35 -14.96 0.17 16.42
N GLU A 36 -14.31 -0.14 17.52
CA GLU A 36 -13.77 -1.48 17.79
C GLU A 36 -14.88 -2.51 17.93
N GLN A 37 -15.99 -2.12 18.56
CA GLN A 37 -17.17 -2.98 18.65
C GLN A 37 -17.79 -3.25 17.27
N GLN A 38 -17.88 -2.24 16.40
CA GLN A 38 -18.34 -2.42 15.02
C GLN A 38 -17.44 -3.38 14.23
N LEU A 39 -16.13 -3.25 14.37
CA LEU A 39 -15.15 -4.14 13.76
C LEU A 39 -15.31 -5.58 14.27
N THR A 40 -15.33 -5.75 15.60
CA THR A 40 -15.47 -7.06 16.23
C THR A 40 -16.78 -7.72 15.83
N ASN A 41 -17.89 -6.97 15.76
CA ASN A 41 -19.19 -7.50 15.34
C ASN A 41 -19.14 -8.01 13.89
N ALA A 42 -18.50 -7.26 12.96
CA ALA A 42 -18.35 -7.68 11.57
C ALA A 42 -17.57 -9.01 11.46
N PHE A 43 -16.44 -9.09 12.17
CA PHE A 43 -15.59 -10.29 12.15
C PHE A 43 -16.24 -11.48 12.88
N SER A 44 -16.95 -11.25 14.00
CA SER A 44 -17.66 -12.30 14.73
C SER A 44 -18.81 -12.87 13.92
N THR A 45 -19.55 -12.01 13.20
CA THR A 45 -20.65 -12.47 12.34
C THR A 45 -20.12 -13.36 11.22
N ALA A 46 -19.12 -12.90 10.46
CA ALA A 46 -18.50 -13.69 9.42
C ALA A 46 -17.82 -14.97 9.99
N GLY A 47 -17.19 -14.88 11.16
CA GLY A 47 -16.53 -16.02 11.80
C GLY A 47 -17.50 -17.17 12.10
N LYS A 48 -18.69 -16.88 12.62
CA LYS A 48 -19.72 -17.89 12.91
C LYS A 48 -20.13 -18.68 11.66
N GLU A 49 -20.25 -18.01 10.51
CA GLU A 49 -20.57 -18.66 9.23
C GLU A 49 -19.46 -19.61 8.77
N HIS A 50 -18.23 -19.40 9.26
CA HIS A 50 -17.05 -20.20 8.94
C HIS A 50 -16.60 -21.15 10.08
N GLY A 51 -17.44 -21.34 11.10
CA GLY A 51 -17.18 -22.29 12.22
C GLY A 51 -16.23 -21.78 13.30
N TYR A 52 -16.16 -20.44 13.47
CA TYR A 52 -15.42 -19.80 14.57
C TYR A 52 -16.38 -19.17 15.57
N ASP A 53 -16.44 -19.73 16.77
CA ASP A 53 -17.35 -19.26 17.84
C ASP A 53 -16.76 -18.08 18.63
N ASN A 54 -15.43 -18.02 18.75
CA ASN A 54 -14.72 -16.99 19.46
C ASN A 54 -13.87 -16.17 18.51
N VAL A 55 -14.34 -14.96 18.18
CA VAL A 55 -13.64 -14.04 17.27
C VAL A 55 -13.45 -12.69 17.94
N SER A 56 -12.24 -12.18 17.91
CA SER A 56 -11.91 -10.80 18.26
C SER A 56 -11.21 -10.07 17.13
N ALA A 57 -11.45 -8.77 17.02
CA ALA A 57 -10.78 -7.92 16.04
C ALA A 57 -10.51 -6.55 16.66
N GLU A 58 -9.31 -6.04 16.48
CA GLU A 58 -8.88 -4.73 16.95
C GLU A 58 -8.18 -3.93 15.86
N TYR A 59 -8.21 -2.60 15.97
CA TYR A 59 -7.45 -1.75 15.08
C TYR A 59 -5.99 -1.65 15.53
N SER A 60 -5.08 -1.71 14.55
CA SER A 60 -3.65 -1.61 14.78
C SER A 60 -2.99 -0.60 13.84
N ALA A 61 -2.11 0.23 14.40
CA ALA A 61 -1.40 1.28 13.68
C ALA A 61 -0.29 0.73 12.77
N PHE A 62 -0.66 0.10 11.70
CA PHE A 62 0.29 -0.36 10.69
C PHE A 62 0.72 0.78 9.74
N LYS A 63 1.96 0.68 9.24
CA LYS A 63 2.39 1.52 8.12
C LYS A 63 1.63 1.14 6.83
N GLU A 64 1.52 -0.16 6.57
CA GLU A 64 0.87 -0.71 5.38
C GLU A 64 -0.60 -1.01 5.64
N PHE A 65 -1.43 -0.92 4.61
CA PHE A 65 -2.80 -1.41 4.68
C PHE A 65 -2.78 -2.95 4.71
N LYS A 66 -3.07 -3.55 5.87
CA LYS A 66 -3.00 -5.00 6.07
C LYS A 66 -3.89 -5.48 7.19
N VAL A 67 -4.17 -6.78 7.19
CA VAL A 67 -4.74 -7.52 8.30
C VAL A 67 -3.79 -8.64 8.69
N LYS A 68 -3.53 -8.77 9.98
CA LYS A 68 -2.87 -9.94 10.56
C LYS A 68 -3.90 -10.76 11.30
N TRP A 69 -3.66 -12.06 11.43
CA TRP A 69 -4.53 -12.92 12.20
C TRP A 69 -3.76 -14.07 12.84
N ARG A 70 -4.34 -14.56 13.93
CA ARG A 70 -4.03 -15.84 14.56
C ARG A 70 -5.32 -16.64 14.65
N ARG A 71 -5.24 -17.94 14.52
CA ARG A 71 -6.40 -18.81 14.64
C ARG A 71 -6.05 -20.21 15.10
N SER A 72 -7.03 -20.88 15.71
CA SER A 72 -7.02 -22.31 16.00
C SER A 72 -8.43 -22.85 15.83
N CYS A 73 -8.70 -24.05 16.31
CA CYS A 73 -10.02 -24.65 16.27
C CYS A 73 -11.01 -23.78 17.08
N GLY A 74 -12.04 -23.24 16.41
CA GLY A 74 -13.13 -22.49 17.02
C GLY A 74 -12.80 -21.04 17.43
N TRP A 75 -11.56 -20.55 17.30
CA TRP A 75 -11.24 -19.15 17.60
C TRP A 75 -10.34 -18.49 16.55
N ALA A 76 -10.49 -17.18 16.40
CA ALA A 76 -9.65 -16.34 15.55
C ALA A 76 -9.51 -14.92 16.12
N GLU A 77 -8.32 -14.35 15.99
CA GLU A 77 -7.99 -12.98 16.40
C GLU A 77 -7.42 -12.21 15.23
N PHE A 78 -7.84 -10.97 15.08
CA PHE A 78 -7.47 -10.11 13.96
C PHE A 78 -6.93 -8.77 14.44
N GLU A 79 -5.77 -8.38 13.90
CA GLU A 79 -5.28 -7.01 13.94
C GLU A 79 -5.53 -6.37 12.57
N VAL A 80 -6.44 -5.42 12.49
CA VAL A 80 -6.86 -4.74 11.25
C VAL A 80 -6.22 -3.37 11.19
N SER A 81 -5.72 -2.98 10.03
CA SER A 81 -5.16 -1.64 9.85
C SER A 81 -6.16 -0.55 10.23
N ASP A 82 -5.75 0.37 11.09
CA ASP A 82 -6.55 1.51 11.53
C ASP A 82 -6.89 2.51 10.42
N TYR A 83 -6.36 2.32 9.21
CA TYR A 83 -6.87 3.00 8.02
C TYR A 83 -8.35 2.68 7.75
N MET A 84 -8.87 1.61 8.33
CA MET A 84 -10.27 1.20 8.22
C MET A 84 -11.17 1.69 9.36
N ASN A 85 -10.67 2.49 10.30
CA ASN A 85 -11.40 2.90 11.49
C ASN A 85 -12.61 3.83 11.25
N ASP A 86 -12.78 4.32 10.04
CA ASP A 86 -13.91 5.13 9.57
C ASP A 86 -14.60 4.50 8.33
N ALA A 87 -14.32 3.22 8.07
CA ALA A 87 -14.97 2.49 6.99
C ALA A 87 -16.47 2.26 7.30
N PRO A 88 -17.33 2.34 6.29
CA PRO A 88 -18.73 1.95 6.44
C PRO A 88 -18.88 0.49 6.89
N GLN A 89 -19.95 0.18 7.63
CA GLN A 89 -20.19 -1.17 8.14
C GLN A 89 -20.21 -2.24 7.03
N ALA A 90 -20.79 -1.91 5.86
CA ALA A 90 -20.81 -2.81 4.70
C ALA A 90 -19.39 -3.17 4.23
N VAL A 91 -18.44 -2.21 4.27
CA VAL A 91 -17.03 -2.42 3.95
C VAL A 91 -16.37 -3.34 4.97
N LEU A 92 -16.60 -3.12 6.28
CA LEU A 92 -16.06 -3.96 7.35
C LEU A 92 -16.57 -5.40 7.23
N ASN A 93 -17.87 -5.58 6.99
CA ASN A 93 -18.47 -6.89 6.77
C ASN A 93 -17.85 -7.61 5.56
N GLY A 94 -17.69 -6.90 4.44
CA GLY A 94 -17.08 -7.45 3.24
C GLY A 94 -15.61 -7.85 3.42
N VAL A 95 -14.85 -7.08 4.19
CA VAL A 95 -13.46 -7.43 4.55
C VAL A 95 -13.44 -8.71 5.40
N ALA A 96 -14.26 -8.78 6.44
CA ALA A 96 -14.33 -9.94 7.32
C ALA A 96 -14.66 -11.21 6.53
N GLU A 97 -15.74 -11.18 5.71
CA GLU A 97 -16.16 -12.29 4.87
C GLU A 97 -15.06 -12.74 3.90
N THR A 98 -14.38 -11.78 3.24
CA THR A 98 -13.29 -12.08 2.31
C THR A 98 -12.12 -12.75 3.01
N ILE A 99 -11.77 -12.31 4.22
CA ILE A 99 -10.68 -12.90 4.99
C ILE A 99 -11.06 -14.30 5.47
N PHE A 100 -12.26 -14.49 6.02
CA PHE A 100 -12.70 -15.81 6.47
C PHE A 100 -12.81 -16.82 5.33
N SER A 101 -13.32 -16.44 4.15
CA SER A 101 -13.36 -17.32 2.98
C SER A 101 -11.98 -17.81 2.57
N ARG A 102 -10.94 -16.97 2.72
CA ARG A 102 -9.54 -17.33 2.43
C ARG A 102 -8.93 -18.27 3.46
N ILE A 103 -9.14 -17.98 4.75
CA ILE A 103 -8.56 -18.79 5.83
C ILE A 103 -9.28 -20.13 6.01
N SER A 104 -10.54 -20.22 5.64
CA SER A 104 -11.33 -21.46 5.65
C SER A 104 -11.10 -22.35 4.42
N ARG A 105 -10.21 -21.93 3.49
CA ARG A 105 -9.93 -22.63 2.23
C ARG A 105 -11.16 -22.87 1.34
N GLN A 106 -12.18 -22.07 1.52
CA GLN A 106 -13.34 -22.05 0.62
C GLN A 106 -13.00 -21.33 -0.69
N THR A 107 -13.93 -21.32 -1.64
CA THR A 107 -13.76 -20.60 -2.91
C THR A 107 -13.37 -19.16 -2.62
N ARG A 108 -12.24 -18.70 -3.19
CA ARG A 108 -11.75 -17.35 -2.99
C ARG A 108 -12.76 -16.35 -3.53
N LYS A 109 -13.51 -15.73 -2.64
CA LYS A 109 -14.34 -14.56 -2.99
C LYS A 109 -13.43 -13.35 -3.24
N GLY A 110 -13.73 -12.56 -4.25
CA GLY A 110 -13.12 -11.25 -4.47
C GLY A 110 -13.51 -10.28 -3.35
N TYR A 111 -12.80 -9.17 -3.24
CA TYR A 111 -13.26 -8.10 -2.37
C TYR A 111 -14.56 -7.51 -2.89
N PRO A 112 -15.52 -7.16 -2.00
CA PRO A 112 -16.76 -6.51 -2.41
C PRO A 112 -16.48 -5.20 -3.17
N LYS A 113 -17.37 -4.92 -4.13
CA LYS A 113 -17.27 -3.72 -4.95
C LYS A 113 -17.27 -2.45 -4.10
N GLU A 114 -18.10 -2.40 -3.07
CA GLU A 114 -18.23 -1.29 -2.13
C GLU A 114 -16.90 -1.01 -1.40
N MET A 115 -16.16 -2.05 -1.05
CA MET A 115 -14.83 -1.91 -0.45
C MET A 115 -13.84 -1.31 -1.44
N LEU A 116 -13.82 -1.81 -2.68
CA LEU A 116 -12.89 -1.32 -3.71
C LEU A 116 -13.19 0.14 -4.06
N GLU A 117 -14.47 0.51 -4.17
CA GLU A 117 -14.92 1.88 -4.42
C GLU A 117 -14.54 2.82 -3.26
N TRP A 118 -14.73 2.38 -2.01
CA TRP A 118 -14.34 3.15 -0.84
C TRP A 118 -12.83 3.38 -0.77
N LEU A 119 -12.02 2.34 -1.03
CA LEU A 119 -10.55 2.44 -1.07
C LEU A 119 -10.03 3.32 -2.22
N ALA A 120 -10.75 3.38 -3.33
CA ALA A 120 -10.41 4.20 -4.50
C ALA A 120 -10.91 5.66 -4.38
N SER A 121 -11.67 6.00 -3.33
CA SER A 121 -12.24 7.34 -3.18
C SER A 121 -11.18 8.38 -2.84
N ASP A 122 -11.35 9.60 -3.36
CA ASP A 122 -10.48 10.74 -3.04
C ASP A 122 -10.51 11.07 -1.54
N GLU A 123 -11.65 10.82 -0.87
CA GLU A 123 -11.79 11.04 0.55
C GLU A 123 -10.91 10.09 1.36
N PHE A 124 -10.80 8.82 0.95
CA PHE A 124 -9.87 7.87 1.55
C PHE A 124 -8.43 8.36 1.42
N VAL A 125 -8.01 8.75 0.22
CA VAL A 125 -6.65 9.26 -0.03
C VAL A 125 -6.37 10.49 0.84
N LYS A 126 -7.23 11.52 0.81
CA LYS A 126 -7.08 12.77 1.57
C LYS A 126 -6.92 12.52 3.08
N ARG A 127 -7.66 11.55 3.63
CA ARG A 127 -7.60 11.23 5.07
C ARG A 127 -6.42 10.35 5.44
N LYS A 128 -6.04 9.37 4.59
CA LYS A 128 -5.10 8.31 4.96
C LYS A 128 -3.67 8.56 4.49
N GLN A 129 -3.48 9.28 3.39
CA GLN A 129 -2.16 9.63 2.85
C GLN A 129 -1.27 10.37 3.88
N PRO A 130 -1.76 11.40 4.61
CA PRO A 130 -0.94 12.07 5.63
C PRO A 130 -0.51 11.14 6.76
N ILE A 131 -1.38 10.22 7.19
CA ILE A 131 -1.08 9.22 8.22
C ILE A 131 -0.01 8.26 7.72
N TYR A 132 -0.13 7.79 6.47
CA TYR A 132 0.87 6.93 5.85
C TYR A 132 2.23 7.61 5.76
N LEU A 133 2.28 8.86 5.31
CA LEU A 133 3.52 9.65 5.22
C LEU A 133 4.16 9.85 6.59
N ALA A 134 3.38 10.09 7.64
CA ALA A 134 3.88 10.20 9.00
C ALA A 134 4.54 8.90 9.49
N ARG A 135 3.97 7.74 9.16
CA ARG A 135 4.47 6.40 9.51
C ARG A 135 5.62 5.91 8.65
N ALA A 136 5.76 6.46 7.44
CA ALA A 136 6.78 6.05 6.48
C ALA A 136 8.14 6.68 6.82
N ARG A 137 8.89 6.06 7.75
CA ARG A 137 10.14 6.60 8.32
C ARG A 137 11.26 6.79 7.29
N ASN A 138 11.28 5.98 6.22
CA ASN A 138 12.31 6.03 5.17
C ASN A 138 11.97 6.97 4.00
N LEU A 139 11.04 7.92 4.17
CA LEU A 139 10.71 8.91 3.16
C LEU A 139 11.26 10.28 3.54
N THR A 140 11.81 11.01 2.57
CA THR A 140 12.20 12.41 2.75
C THR A 140 10.99 13.33 2.84
N ARG A 141 9.86 12.92 2.24
CA ARG A 141 8.61 13.67 2.08
C ARG A 141 8.76 14.92 1.20
N THR A 142 9.79 14.93 0.37
CA THR A 142 10.03 15.97 -0.64
C THR A 142 10.45 15.31 -1.94
N PRO A 143 10.04 15.84 -3.10
CA PRO A 143 10.55 15.43 -4.41
C PRO A 143 11.92 16.03 -4.72
N ILE A 144 12.35 17.05 -3.97
CA ILE A 144 13.62 17.74 -4.18
C ILE A 144 14.74 16.89 -3.57
N GLY A 145 15.67 16.45 -4.42
CA GLY A 145 16.90 15.79 -4.05
C GLY A 145 18.08 16.75 -3.96
N GLU A 146 19.29 16.21 -3.89
CA GLU A 146 20.54 16.99 -3.94
C GLU A 146 20.89 17.39 -5.38
N HIS A 147 20.63 16.50 -6.33
CA HIS A 147 20.98 16.66 -7.75
C HIS A 147 19.76 16.69 -8.68
N LEU A 148 18.68 16.01 -8.33
CA LEU A 148 17.49 15.86 -9.15
C LEU A 148 16.23 16.28 -8.40
N ASP A 149 15.28 16.87 -9.14
CA ASP A 149 13.93 17.09 -8.65
C ASP A 149 12.97 16.12 -9.36
N LEU A 150 12.29 15.25 -8.60
CA LEU A 150 11.34 14.29 -9.16
C LEU A 150 10.11 14.96 -9.81
N ARG A 151 9.85 16.25 -9.51
CA ARG A 151 8.79 17.00 -10.20
C ARG A 151 9.15 17.22 -11.66
N ASP A 152 10.43 17.45 -11.96
CA ASP A 152 10.90 17.60 -13.34
C ASP A 152 10.79 16.27 -14.10
N SER A 153 11.12 15.16 -13.42
CA SER A 153 10.92 13.81 -13.96
C SER A 153 9.44 13.55 -14.28
N TYR A 154 8.55 13.88 -13.33
CA TYR A 154 7.12 13.74 -13.52
C TYR A 154 6.59 14.61 -14.66
N GLN A 155 7.03 15.86 -14.73
CA GLN A 155 6.61 16.78 -15.79
C GLN A 155 7.06 16.28 -17.17
N ARG A 156 8.28 15.77 -17.31
CA ARG A 156 8.74 15.17 -18.58
C ARG A 156 7.85 14.00 -19.03
N LEU A 157 7.41 13.15 -18.09
CA LEU A 157 6.50 12.04 -18.41
C LEU A 157 5.11 12.53 -18.85
N VAL A 158 4.62 13.61 -18.25
CA VAL A 158 3.36 14.26 -18.67
C VAL A 158 3.52 14.88 -20.08
N ASP A 159 4.62 15.59 -20.33
CA ASP A 159 4.90 16.23 -21.61
C ASP A 159 5.08 15.21 -22.76
N MET A 160 5.58 14.02 -22.44
CA MET A 160 5.63 12.88 -23.38
C MET A 160 4.26 12.22 -23.61
N GLY A 161 3.21 12.62 -22.90
CA GLY A 161 1.89 11.98 -22.96
C GLY A 161 1.82 10.56 -22.39
N LEU A 162 2.83 10.15 -21.63
CA LEU A 162 2.90 8.81 -21.01
C LEU A 162 2.00 8.68 -19.77
N VAL A 163 1.75 9.79 -19.09
CA VAL A 163 0.92 9.84 -17.88
C VAL A 163 0.04 11.09 -17.91
N THR A 164 -1.15 10.97 -17.30
CA THR A 164 -2.02 12.13 -17.05
C THR A 164 -1.63 12.77 -15.72
N LYS A 165 -1.61 14.10 -15.68
CA LYS A 165 -1.28 14.83 -14.46
C LYS A 165 -2.32 14.59 -13.39
N ASP A 166 -1.87 14.15 -12.22
CA ASP A 166 -2.65 13.96 -10.99
C ASP A 166 -1.96 14.72 -9.84
N ASN A 167 -2.65 15.70 -9.25
CA ASN A 167 -2.09 16.54 -8.18
C ASN A 167 -2.16 15.89 -6.80
N ASP A 168 -2.88 14.78 -6.64
CA ASP A 168 -3.01 14.06 -5.37
C ASP A 168 -1.86 13.08 -5.15
N ILE A 169 -0.99 12.88 -6.16
CA ILE A 169 0.17 12.00 -6.05
C ILE A 169 1.28 12.68 -5.26
N VAL A 170 1.76 12.02 -4.23
CA VAL A 170 2.98 12.42 -3.51
C VAL A 170 4.17 11.63 -4.06
N ILE A 171 5.12 12.34 -4.65
CA ILE A 171 6.38 11.78 -5.15
C ILE A 171 7.50 12.21 -4.21
N THR A 172 8.36 11.27 -3.81
CA THR A 172 9.39 11.52 -2.79
C THR A 172 10.61 10.62 -2.98
N TRP A 173 11.75 11.03 -2.44
CA TRP A 173 12.94 10.20 -2.30
C TRP A 173 12.86 9.31 -1.06
N THR A 174 13.57 8.17 -1.08
CA THR A 174 13.88 7.44 0.15
C THR A 174 15.06 8.11 0.86
N LYS A 175 15.10 8.03 2.21
CA LYS A 175 16.24 8.51 3.00
C LYS A 175 17.46 7.60 2.85
N GLN A 176 17.22 6.30 2.77
CA GLN A 176 18.27 5.29 2.62
C GLN A 176 18.33 4.83 1.17
N PRO A 177 19.51 4.85 0.53
CA PRO A 177 19.70 4.32 -0.81
C PRO A 177 19.41 2.82 -0.85
N ASN A 178 18.80 2.35 -1.93
CA ASN A 178 18.51 0.93 -2.12
C ASN A 178 18.52 0.59 -3.61
N VAL A 179 19.47 -0.22 -4.01
CA VAL A 179 19.63 -0.67 -5.39
C VAL A 179 18.81 -1.94 -5.71
N LYS A 180 18.36 -2.68 -4.68
CA LYS A 180 17.47 -3.84 -4.86
C LYS A 180 16.01 -3.44 -4.99
N ARG A 181 15.65 -2.30 -4.40
CA ARG A 181 14.32 -1.72 -4.47
C ARG A 181 14.45 -0.27 -4.94
N VAL A 182 14.54 -0.10 -6.24
CA VAL A 182 14.80 1.19 -6.89
C VAL A 182 13.63 2.18 -6.78
N GLY A 183 12.42 1.67 -6.67
CA GLY A 183 11.21 2.45 -6.46
C GLY A 183 10.14 1.63 -5.73
N TYR A 184 9.09 2.27 -5.30
CA TYR A 184 7.84 1.64 -4.89
C TYR A 184 6.65 2.60 -4.94
N CYS A 185 5.48 2.05 -5.21
CA CYS A 185 4.21 2.74 -5.18
C CYS A 185 3.33 2.19 -4.04
N SER A 186 2.74 3.08 -3.25
CA SER A 186 1.60 2.77 -2.39
C SER A 186 0.34 3.24 -3.12
N VAL A 187 -0.27 2.33 -3.89
CA VAL A 187 -1.41 2.65 -4.77
C VAL A 187 -2.56 3.28 -3.98
N LEU A 188 -2.96 2.68 -2.86
CA LEU A 188 -4.07 3.19 -2.03
C LEU A 188 -3.80 4.57 -1.43
N MET A 189 -2.54 4.91 -1.20
CA MET A 189 -2.15 6.18 -0.59
C MET A 189 -1.66 7.20 -1.62
N LYS A 190 -1.65 6.85 -2.90
CA LYS A 190 -1.09 7.66 -4.00
C LYS A 190 0.30 8.21 -3.65
N VAL A 191 1.20 7.37 -3.11
CA VAL A 191 2.58 7.76 -2.75
C VAL A 191 3.58 6.93 -3.54
N ILE A 192 4.44 7.61 -4.28
CA ILE A 192 5.56 7.01 -5.02
C ILE A 192 6.86 7.43 -4.37
N ALA A 193 7.74 6.47 -4.13
CA ALA A 193 9.07 6.74 -3.60
C ALA A 193 10.14 6.14 -4.51
N ILE A 194 11.11 6.96 -4.86
CA ILE A 194 12.29 6.58 -5.63
C ILE A 194 13.49 6.48 -4.69
N SER A 195 14.32 5.48 -4.91
CA SER A 195 15.54 5.29 -4.11
C SER A 195 16.51 6.47 -4.29
N SER A 196 17.02 7.01 -3.19
CA SER A 196 18.01 8.10 -3.23
C SER A 196 19.32 7.71 -3.90
N VAL A 197 19.56 6.44 -4.21
CA VAL A 197 20.71 6.02 -5.03
C VAL A 197 20.70 6.66 -6.43
N PHE A 198 19.53 7.07 -6.91
CA PHE A 198 19.37 7.72 -8.22
C PHE A 198 19.49 9.25 -8.16
N ASP A 199 19.62 9.84 -6.98
CA ASP A 199 19.82 11.26 -6.80
C ASP A 199 21.32 11.61 -6.95
N THR A 200 21.85 11.44 -8.16
CA THR A 200 23.24 11.65 -8.51
C THR A 200 23.39 12.12 -9.96
N LYS A 201 24.48 12.80 -10.26
CA LYS A 201 24.85 13.22 -11.63
C LYS A 201 25.43 12.09 -12.48
N GLU A 202 25.84 10.99 -11.85
CA GLU A 202 26.47 9.84 -12.53
C GLU A 202 25.48 8.98 -13.26
N ILE A 203 24.23 8.95 -12.81
CA ILE A 203 23.15 8.22 -13.44
C ILE A 203 22.33 9.18 -14.29
N PRO A 204 22.14 8.91 -15.59
CA PRO A 204 21.34 9.78 -16.44
C PRO A 204 19.91 9.94 -15.95
N ALA A 205 19.35 11.14 -15.97
CA ALA A 205 18.01 11.46 -15.46
C ALA A 205 16.90 10.58 -16.07
N PHE A 206 17.06 10.14 -17.34
CA PHE A 206 16.09 9.28 -17.99
C PHE A 206 15.91 7.92 -17.28
N VAL A 207 16.89 7.46 -16.53
CA VAL A 207 16.78 6.22 -15.74
C VAL A 207 15.83 6.45 -14.55
N THR A 208 15.95 7.60 -13.89
CA THR A 208 15.03 8.02 -12.83
C THR A 208 13.63 8.24 -13.36
N ASP A 209 13.49 8.85 -14.55
CA ASP A 209 12.20 9.02 -15.23
C ASP A 209 11.54 7.68 -15.53
N TYR A 210 12.31 6.71 -16.01
CA TYR A 210 11.81 5.35 -16.25
C TYR A 210 11.32 4.66 -14.99
N ILE A 211 12.07 4.74 -13.89
CA ILE A 211 11.64 4.17 -12.61
C ILE A 211 10.35 4.84 -12.13
N LEU A 212 10.27 6.17 -12.22
CA LEU A 212 9.08 6.90 -11.86
C LEU A 212 7.89 6.49 -12.73
N TYR A 213 8.09 6.34 -14.04
CA TYR A 213 7.07 5.86 -14.98
C TYR A 213 6.57 4.47 -14.61
N HIS A 214 7.46 3.53 -14.31
CA HIS A 214 7.11 2.20 -13.82
C HIS A 214 6.17 2.24 -12.60
N GLU A 215 6.50 3.07 -11.61
CA GLU A 215 5.67 3.22 -10.42
C GLU A 215 4.32 3.91 -10.71
N LEU A 216 4.29 4.83 -11.68
CA LEU A 216 3.06 5.49 -12.14
C LEU A 216 2.14 4.52 -12.90
N ILE A 217 2.68 3.56 -13.66
CA ILE A 217 1.87 2.49 -14.26
C ILE A 217 1.16 1.68 -13.17
N HIS A 218 1.85 1.32 -12.07
CA HIS A 218 1.20 0.66 -10.93
C HIS A 218 0.06 1.48 -10.35
N LEU A 219 0.26 2.79 -10.20
CA LEU A 219 -0.75 3.69 -9.68
C LEU A 219 -1.97 3.78 -10.60
N ASN A 220 -1.75 3.92 -11.90
CA ASN A 220 -2.80 4.03 -12.92
C ASN A 220 -3.62 2.74 -13.07
N LYS A 221 -2.99 1.56 -12.89
CA LYS A 221 -3.70 0.28 -12.84
C LYS A 221 -4.61 0.14 -11.61
N GLY A 222 -4.38 0.97 -10.60
CA GLY A 222 -5.17 0.98 -9.40
C GLY A 222 -4.93 -0.21 -8.45
N PHE A 223 -5.75 -0.29 -7.41
CA PHE A 223 -5.69 -1.37 -6.44
C PHE A 223 -6.38 -2.61 -6.97
N ASP A 224 -5.59 -3.59 -7.39
CA ASP A 224 -6.04 -4.92 -7.74
C ASP A 224 -5.37 -5.97 -6.83
N PRO A 225 -6.10 -6.50 -5.84
CA PRO A 225 -5.55 -7.47 -4.89
C PRO A 225 -5.32 -8.86 -5.49
N PHE A 226 -5.82 -9.12 -6.70
CA PHE A 226 -5.75 -10.42 -7.39
C PHE A 226 -5.04 -10.36 -8.73
N GLY A 227 -4.81 -9.16 -9.26
CA GLY A 227 -4.23 -8.95 -10.57
C GLY A 227 -2.75 -9.34 -10.65
N GLU A 228 -2.33 -9.69 -11.84
CA GLU A 228 -0.91 -9.83 -12.15
C GLU A 228 -0.25 -8.44 -12.14
N ARG A 229 0.75 -8.28 -11.30
CA ARG A 229 1.42 -6.99 -11.11
C ARG A 229 2.17 -6.51 -12.34
N HIS A 230 2.79 -7.44 -13.06
CA HIS A 230 3.59 -7.17 -14.26
C HIS A 230 3.16 -8.12 -15.40
N GLY A 231 1.84 -8.22 -15.63
CA GLY A 231 1.27 -8.97 -16.74
C GLY A 231 1.61 -8.33 -18.11
N ILE A 232 1.13 -8.93 -19.18
CA ILE A 232 1.40 -8.51 -20.57
C ILE A 232 1.06 -7.04 -20.77
N ASP A 233 -0.09 -6.57 -20.27
CA ASP A 233 -0.51 -5.18 -20.40
C ASP A 233 0.43 -4.20 -19.69
N PHE A 234 0.99 -4.60 -18.53
CA PHE A 234 1.96 -3.78 -17.83
C PHE A 234 3.25 -3.64 -18.62
N GLN A 235 3.76 -4.76 -19.15
CA GLN A 235 4.97 -4.76 -19.97
C GLN A 235 4.80 -3.95 -21.25
N ALA A 236 3.61 -4.01 -21.88
CA ALA A 236 3.31 -3.19 -23.04
C ALA A 236 3.36 -1.69 -22.73
N LEU A 237 2.84 -1.27 -21.56
CA LEU A 237 2.93 0.12 -21.11
C LEU A 237 4.38 0.52 -20.80
N GLU A 238 5.17 -0.32 -20.13
CA GLU A 238 6.59 -0.03 -19.87
C GLU A 238 7.38 0.22 -21.17
N GLN A 239 7.10 -0.57 -22.21
CA GLN A 239 7.75 -0.45 -23.51
C GLN A 239 7.39 0.85 -24.25
N MET A 240 6.34 1.57 -23.86
CA MET A 240 6.03 2.89 -24.42
C MET A 240 7.04 3.96 -24.00
N TYR A 241 7.85 3.73 -22.96
CA TYR A 241 8.89 4.67 -22.57
C TYR A 241 9.99 4.71 -23.65
N PRO A 242 10.32 5.89 -24.22
CA PRO A 242 11.21 5.98 -25.39
C PRO A 242 12.61 5.38 -25.20
N LYS A 243 13.12 5.41 -23.97
CA LYS A 243 14.44 4.88 -23.60
C LYS A 243 14.35 3.64 -22.70
N HIS A 244 13.29 2.84 -22.86
CA HIS A 244 13.04 1.64 -22.06
C HIS A 244 14.26 0.70 -22.01
N SER A 245 14.78 0.30 -23.18
CA SER A 245 15.91 -0.66 -23.27
C SER A 245 17.19 -0.10 -22.64
N GLU A 246 17.49 1.16 -22.85
CA GLU A 246 18.66 1.82 -22.27
C GLU A 246 18.55 1.92 -20.74
N ALA A 247 17.35 2.25 -20.24
CA ALA A 247 17.10 2.31 -18.79
C ALA A 247 17.22 0.93 -18.12
N GLU A 248 16.67 -0.11 -18.74
CA GLU A 248 16.80 -1.51 -18.28
C GLU A 248 18.27 -1.96 -18.23
N GLU A 249 19.09 -1.58 -19.24
CA GLU A 249 20.52 -1.88 -19.20
C GLU A 249 21.23 -1.17 -18.04
N TRP A 250 20.90 0.10 -17.79
CA TRP A 250 21.43 0.82 -16.63
C TRP A 250 21.06 0.13 -15.31
N LEU A 251 19.81 -0.26 -15.14
CA LEU A 251 19.35 -0.96 -13.95
C LEU A 251 20.00 -2.34 -13.77
N LYS A 252 20.29 -3.06 -14.86
CA LYS A 252 21.03 -4.31 -14.83
C LYS A 252 22.49 -4.10 -14.37
N ARG A 253 23.17 -3.10 -14.91
CA ARG A 253 24.55 -2.75 -14.52
C ARG A 253 24.63 -2.39 -13.03
N LEU A 254 23.75 -1.52 -12.54
CA LEU A 254 23.73 -1.14 -11.11
C LEU A 254 23.57 -2.34 -10.17
N ARG A 255 22.89 -3.41 -10.58
CA ARG A 255 22.74 -4.64 -9.80
C ARG A 255 24.00 -5.51 -9.76
N LEU A 256 24.96 -5.30 -10.68
CA LEU A 256 26.21 -6.06 -10.73
C LEU A 256 27.29 -5.49 -9.82
N PHE A 257 27.14 -4.24 -9.36
CA PHE A 257 28.10 -3.56 -8.45
C PHE A 257 27.81 -3.81 -6.96
N ILE A 258 26.98 -4.80 -6.66
CA ILE A 258 26.58 -5.21 -5.29
C ILE A 258 26.79 -6.68 -5.11
#